data_e784ffa01c154201d523803144d9a1f0
#
_entry.id   e784ffa01c154201d523803144d9a1f0
#
_cell.length_a   1.000
_cell.length_b   1.000
_cell.length_c   1.000
_cell.angle_alpha   90.00
_cell.angle_beta   90.00
_cell.angle_gamma   90.00
#
_symmetry.space_group_name_H-M   'P 1'
#
loop_
_entity.id
_entity.type
_entity.pdbx_description
1 polymer ?
#
loop_
_entity_poly.entity_id
_entity_poly.type
_entity_poly.pdbx_seq_one_letter_code
_entity_poly.pdbx_strand_id
1 'polypeptide(L)'
;KKLISERFGVEISVDDGRILYRETILAPVEGVGHFEPLRHYAEVHLLLEPLPAGSGLVFASACAPNSLDPDIQRLVLAHLREKIHLGVLTGSPITDMKLTLVAGRASLHHTEGGDFRQATYRAVRQGLMCAQNILLEPFYSFRLELPRENLGRAINDIRSMGGSFSASCF
;
A
#
# COMPACT_ATOMS: atom_id res chain seq x y z
N LYS A 1 27.29 -9.18 13.46
CA LYS A 1 27.25 -10.63 13.71
C LYS A 1 27.81 -10.94 15.10
N LYS A 2 29.10 -10.64 15.38
CA LYS A 2 29.84 -11.03 16.58
C LYS A 2 29.12 -10.67 17.87
N LEU A 3 28.69 -9.43 18.02
CA LEU A 3 27.96 -8.95 19.21
C LEU A 3 26.64 -9.69 19.49
N ILE A 4 25.91 -10.06 18.46
CA ILE A 4 24.62 -10.79 18.61
C ILE A 4 24.92 -12.26 19.00
N SER A 5 25.89 -12.87 18.32
CA SER A 5 26.31 -14.23 18.64
C SER A 5 26.84 -14.36 20.06
N GLU A 6 27.68 -13.41 20.51
CA GLU A 6 28.22 -13.37 21.87
C GLU A 6 27.15 -13.12 22.95
N ARG A 7 26.14 -12.26 22.64
CA ARG A 7 25.11 -11.88 23.61
C ARG A 7 23.97 -12.88 23.72
N PHE A 8 23.62 -13.54 22.63
CA PHE A 8 22.44 -14.41 22.56
C PHE A 8 22.75 -15.88 22.24
N GLY A 9 24.03 -16.24 22.01
CA GLY A 9 24.44 -17.61 21.71
C GLY A 9 23.90 -18.15 20.39
N VAL A 10 23.50 -17.25 19.44
CA VAL A 10 22.87 -17.62 18.17
C VAL A 10 23.82 -17.33 17.02
N GLU A 11 24.02 -18.31 16.14
CA GLU A 11 24.68 -18.06 14.87
C GLU A 11 23.71 -17.41 13.88
N ILE A 12 24.12 -16.27 13.30
CA ILE A 12 23.33 -15.52 12.35
C ILE A 12 24.09 -15.36 11.03
N SER A 13 23.38 -15.56 9.92
CA SER A 13 23.79 -15.10 8.60
C SER A 13 23.24 -13.68 8.38
N VAL A 14 23.98 -12.85 7.67
CA VAL A 14 23.55 -11.50 7.30
C VAL A 14 23.75 -11.37 5.80
N ASP A 15 22.65 -11.14 5.11
CA ASP A 15 22.64 -10.81 3.69
C ASP A 15 22.72 -9.29 3.47
N ASP A 16 22.96 -8.89 2.24
CA ASP A 16 22.84 -7.50 1.81
C ASP A 16 21.38 -7.05 2.04
N GLY A 17 21.21 -5.90 2.68
CA GLY A 17 19.89 -5.35 2.97
C GLY A 17 19.12 -5.05 1.69
N ARG A 18 17.77 -5.11 1.77
CA ARG A 18 16.89 -4.69 0.68
C ARG A 18 16.12 -3.46 1.10
N ILE A 19 15.96 -2.51 0.18
CA ILE A 19 15.08 -1.36 0.40
C ILE A 19 13.63 -1.87 0.34
N LEU A 20 12.86 -1.58 1.38
CA LEU A 20 11.45 -1.94 1.47
C LEU A 20 10.60 -0.86 0.80
N TYR A 21 10.56 -0.91 -0.52
CA TYR A 21 9.77 0.02 -1.32
C TYR A 21 8.26 -0.11 -1.02
N ARG A 22 7.55 1.00 -1.26
CA ARG A 22 6.09 1.09 -1.34
C ARG A 22 5.72 1.78 -2.65
N GLU A 23 4.46 1.64 -3.05
CA GLU A 23 3.93 2.32 -4.23
C GLU A 23 2.71 3.14 -3.85
N THR A 24 2.53 4.29 -4.51
CA THR A 24 1.32 5.11 -4.41
C THR A 24 1.02 5.78 -5.76
N ILE A 25 -0.04 6.57 -5.82
CA ILE A 25 -0.48 7.27 -7.02
C ILE A 25 -0.40 8.77 -6.83
N LEU A 26 -0.24 9.54 -7.91
CA LEU A 26 -0.15 11.01 -7.87
C LEU A 26 -1.50 11.72 -8.04
N ALA A 27 -2.45 11.09 -8.72
CA ALA A 27 -3.75 11.68 -9.03
C ALA A 27 -4.87 10.66 -8.88
N PRO A 28 -6.11 11.10 -8.62
CA PRO A 28 -7.26 10.22 -8.57
C PRO A 28 -7.46 9.47 -9.89
N VAL A 29 -7.88 8.21 -9.79
CA VAL A 29 -8.18 7.35 -10.92
C VAL A 29 -9.32 6.41 -10.56
N GLU A 30 -10.20 6.13 -11.53
CA GLU A 30 -11.21 5.09 -11.39
C GLU A 30 -10.66 3.74 -11.88
N GLY A 31 -10.84 2.70 -11.08
CA GLY A 31 -10.54 1.33 -11.43
C GLY A 31 -11.81 0.51 -11.57
N VAL A 32 -11.95 -0.18 -12.69
CA VAL A 32 -13.11 -1.03 -12.97
C VAL A 32 -12.71 -2.49 -12.99
N GLY A 33 -13.41 -3.29 -12.21
CA GLY A 33 -13.24 -4.73 -12.18
C GLY A 33 -14.50 -5.43 -12.61
N HIS A 34 -14.38 -6.20 -13.66
CA HIS A 34 -15.47 -7.01 -14.22
C HIS A 34 -15.10 -8.49 -14.14
N PHE A 35 -16.03 -9.31 -13.67
CA PHE A 35 -15.88 -10.75 -13.58
C PHE A 35 -17.14 -11.44 -14.12
N GLU A 36 -17.02 -12.07 -15.28
CA GLU A 36 -18.15 -12.70 -16.02
C GLU A 36 -17.72 -14.00 -16.72
N PRO A 37 -17.26 -15.03 -15.97
CA PRO A 37 -17.05 -16.34 -16.57
C PRO A 37 -18.36 -17.16 -16.54
N LEU A 38 -18.81 -17.66 -17.70
CA LEU A 38 -19.96 -18.54 -17.86
C LEU A 38 -21.26 -17.99 -17.23
N ARG A 39 -21.59 -18.43 -15.99
CA ARG A 39 -22.82 -18.05 -15.27
C ARG A 39 -22.54 -17.14 -14.07
N HIS A 40 -21.39 -16.49 -14.03
CA HIS A 40 -21.01 -15.58 -12.96
C HIS A 40 -21.04 -14.15 -13.47
N TYR A 41 -21.40 -13.21 -12.61
CA TYR A 41 -21.36 -11.79 -12.96
C TYR A 41 -21.11 -10.93 -11.71
N ALA A 42 -20.07 -10.12 -11.73
CA ALA A 42 -19.87 -9.04 -10.76
C ALA A 42 -19.09 -7.89 -11.40
N GLU A 43 -19.49 -6.67 -11.09
CA GLU A 43 -18.81 -5.45 -11.51
C GLU A 43 -18.58 -4.55 -10.29
N VAL A 44 -17.38 -4.00 -10.18
CA VAL A 44 -16.94 -3.13 -9.07
C VAL A 44 -16.20 -1.94 -9.65
N HIS A 45 -16.60 -0.75 -9.24
CA HIS A 45 -15.94 0.52 -9.56
C HIS A 45 -15.34 1.10 -8.30
N LEU A 46 -14.03 1.33 -8.32
CA LEU A 46 -13.28 1.91 -7.21
C LEU A 46 -12.66 3.24 -7.64
N LEU A 47 -12.89 4.28 -6.90
CA LEU A 47 -12.11 5.50 -6.99
C LEU A 47 -10.89 5.36 -6.09
N LEU A 48 -9.70 5.44 -6.68
CA LEU A 48 -8.42 5.45 -6.00
C LEU A 48 -7.95 6.91 -5.92
N GLU A 49 -7.71 7.40 -4.72
CA GLU A 49 -7.31 8.78 -4.44
C GLU A 49 -5.99 8.79 -3.64
N PRO A 50 -5.01 9.62 -4.00
CA PRO A 50 -3.80 9.75 -3.20
C PRO A 50 -4.11 10.40 -1.85
N LEU A 51 -3.40 9.98 -0.81
CA LEU A 51 -3.45 10.57 0.52
C LEU A 51 -2.06 11.10 0.92
N PRO A 52 -1.97 11.97 1.94
CA PRO A 52 -0.69 12.40 2.50
C PRO A 52 0.19 11.23 2.94
N ALA A 53 1.51 11.40 2.85
CA ALA A 53 2.48 10.39 3.26
C ALA A 53 2.24 9.94 4.71
N GLY A 54 2.28 8.62 4.94
CA GLY A 54 2.04 8.01 6.24
C GLY A 54 0.57 7.74 6.58
N SER A 55 -0.37 8.05 5.68
CA SER A 55 -1.81 7.80 5.89
C SER A 55 -2.18 6.31 5.78
N GLY A 56 -1.34 5.50 5.11
CA GLY A 56 -1.65 4.11 4.84
C GLY A 56 -2.82 3.94 3.85
N LEU A 57 -3.54 2.83 3.96
CA LEU A 57 -4.70 2.54 3.12
C LEU A 57 -6.01 2.83 3.86
N VAL A 58 -6.89 3.58 3.22
CA VAL A 58 -8.24 3.88 3.70
C VAL A 58 -9.26 3.27 2.73
N PHE A 59 -10.26 2.58 3.26
CA PHE A 59 -11.33 1.96 2.47
C PHE A 59 -12.67 2.54 2.85
N ALA A 60 -13.45 2.98 1.86
CA ALA A 60 -14.75 3.60 2.03
C ALA A 60 -15.76 3.13 0.98
N SER A 61 -17.04 3.37 1.23
CA SER A 61 -18.09 3.27 0.23
C SER A 61 -18.81 4.61 0.11
N ALA A 62 -19.01 5.05 -1.13
CA ALA A 62 -19.88 6.16 -1.52
C ALA A 62 -21.00 5.67 -2.45
N CYS A 63 -21.14 4.35 -2.59
CA CYS A 63 -22.15 3.74 -3.42
C CYS A 63 -23.54 3.89 -2.79
N ALA A 64 -24.52 4.33 -3.57
CA ALA A 64 -25.88 4.48 -3.09
C ALA A 64 -26.52 3.10 -2.80
N PRO A 65 -27.33 2.96 -1.74
CA PRO A 65 -27.96 1.68 -1.37
C PRO A 65 -28.85 1.07 -2.45
N ASN A 66 -29.45 1.92 -3.29
CA ASN A 66 -30.28 1.51 -4.40
C ASN A 66 -29.47 1.10 -5.66
N SER A 67 -28.18 1.41 -5.71
CA SER A 67 -27.28 1.03 -6.79
C SER A 67 -26.62 -0.32 -6.54
N LEU A 68 -26.23 -0.60 -5.31
CA LEU A 68 -25.67 -1.87 -4.88
C LEU A 68 -26.11 -2.19 -3.45
N ASP A 69 -26.53 -3.41 -3.22
CA ASP A 69 -26.97 -3.88 -1.90
C ASP A 69 -25.92 -3.58 -0.82
N PRO A 70 -26.32 -3.05 0.37
CA PRO A 70 -25.39 -2.73 1.45
C PRO A 70 -24.56 -3.92 1.94
N ASP A 71 -25.08 -5.15 1.88
CA ASP A 71 -24.33 -6.35 2.26
C ASP A 71 -23.20 -6.63 1.26
N ILE A 72 -23.47 -6.43 -0.02
CA ILE A 72 -22.47 -6.53 -1.08
C ILE A 72 -21.42 -5.42 -0.94
N GLN A 73 -21.82 -4.20 -0.60
CA GLN A 73 -20.87 -3.12 -0.33
C GLN A 73 -19.92 -3.49 0.83
N ARG A 74 -20.46 -4.04 1.93
CA ARG A 74 -19.66 -4.53 3.06
C ARG A 74 -18.70 -5.66 2.65
N LEU A 75 -19.17 -6.57 1.79
CA LEU A 75 -18.38 -7.66 1.25
C LEU A 75 -17.20 -7.15 0.41
N VAL A 76 -17.42 -6.18 -0.48
CA VAL A 76 -16.36 -5.53 -1.27
C VAL A 76 -15.31 -4.89 -0.36
N LEU A 77 -15.76 -4.14 0.67
CA LEU A 77 -14.83 -3.54 1.65
C LEU A 77 -14.06 -4.59 2.46
N ALA A 78 -14.65 -5.75 2.76
CA ALA A 78 -13.96 -6.86 3.38
C ALA A 78 -12.87 -7.42 2.45
N HIS A 79 -13.17 -7.61 1.17
CA HIS A 79 -12.22 -8.09 0.18
C HIS A 79 -11.06 -7.12 -0.05
N LEU A 80 -11.29 -5.81 0.06
CA LEU A 80 -10.20 -4.82 0.03
C LEU A 80 -9.25 -4.95 1.22
N ARG A 81 -9.74 -5.38 2.40
CA ARG A 81 -8.94 -5.51 3.63
C ARG A 81 -8.26 -6.87 3.80
N GLU A 82 -8.73 -7.91 3.12
CA GLU A 82 -8.29 -9.29 3.39
C GLU A 82 -6.88 -9.61 2.88
N LYS A 83 -6.31 -8.78 2.00
CA LYS A 83 -4.96 -9.00 1.48
C LYS A 83 -4.16 -7.72 1.29
N ILE A 84 -2.84 -7.88 1.19
CA ILE A 84 -1.93 -6.82 0.78
C ILE A 84 -2.06 -6.63 -0.73
N HIS A 85 -2.46 -5.43 -1.17
CA HIS A 85 -2.47 -5.06 -2.58
C HIS A 85 -1.07 -4.64 -3.02
N LEU A 86 -0.65 -5.16 -4.17
CA LEU A 86 0.66 -4.88 -4.75
C LEU A 86 0.52 -3.87 -5.89
N GLY A 87 1.47 -2.95 -5.96
CA GLY A 87 1.57 -1.98 -7.03
C GLY A 87 2.02 -2.60 -8.35
N VAL A 88 2.14 -1.79 -9.38
CA VAL A 88 2.40 -2.23 -10.77
C VAL A 88 3.80 -1.86 -11.26
N LEU A 89 4.59 -1.08 -10.49
CA LEU A 89 5.96 -0.71 -10.86
C LEU A 89 6.95 -1.82 -10.49
N THR A 90 6.96 -2.23 -9.23
CA THR A 90 7.91 -3.21 -8.68
C THR A 90 7.22 -4.39 -8.00
N GLY A 91 5.89 -4.35 -7.89
CA GLY A 91 5.13 -5.29 -7.07
C GLY A 91 5.27 -5.04 -5.57
N SER A 92 5.73 -3.86 -5.16
CA SER A 92 5.78 -3.46 -3.76
C SER A 92 4.37 -3.16 -3.24
N PRO A 93 4.10 -3.35 -1.94
CA PRO A 93 2.79 -3.04 -1.37
C PRO A 93 2.41 -1.57 -1.58
N ILE A 94 1.16 -1.32 -1.95
CA ILE A 94 0.64 0.05 -2.06
C ILE A 94 0.40 0.68 -0.69
N THR A 95 0.48 2.02 -0.62
CA THR A 95 0.23 2.81 0.59
C THR A 95 -0.27 4.21 0.25
N ASP A 96 -0.70 4.96 1.25
CA ASP A 96 -1.05 6.37 1.18
C ASP A 96 -2.08 6.66 0.08
N MET A 97 -3.13 5.86 0.07
CA MET A 97 -4.27 6.06 -0.82
C MET A 97 -5.59 5.62 -0.20
N LYS A 98 -6.66 6.24 -0.66
CA LYS A 98 -8.03 5.89 -0.33
C LYS A 98 -8.66 5.16 -1.52
N LEU A 99 -9.26 4.01 -1.24
CA LEU A 99 -10.03 3.24 -2.21
C LEU A 99 -11.50 3.34 -1.82
N THR A 100 -12.29 4.02 -2.64
CA THR A 100 -13.72 4.25 -2.40
C THR A 100 -14.55 3.45 -3.39
N LEU A 101 -15.42 2.57 -2.91
CA LEU A 101 -16.43 1.93 -3.75
C LEU A 101 -17.43 2.99 -4.21
N VAL A 102 -17.49 3.26 -5.50
CA VAL A 102 -18.39 4.29 -6.09
C VAL A 102 -19.57 3.70 -6.83
N ALA A 103 -19.40 2.52 -7.43
CA ALA A 103 -20.47 1.80 -8.10
C ALA A 103 -20.20 0.30 -8.12
N GLY A 104 -21.22 -0.48 -8.38
CA GLY A 104 -21.10 -1.91 -8.60
C GLY A 104 -22.38 -2.48 -9.20
N ARG A 105 -22.26 -3.66 -9.77
CA ARG A 105 -23.39 -4.36 -10.36
C ARG A 105 -23.36 -5.85 -10.04
N ALA A 106 -24.51 -6.36 -9.67
CA ALA A 106 -24.77 -7.78 -9.45
C ALA A 106 -25.82 -8.29 -10.45
N SER A 107 -25.80 -9.57 -10.75
CA SER A 107 -26.89 -10.25 -11.43
C SER A 107 -27.69 -11.06 -10.44
N LEU A 108 -29.01 -10.93 -10.41
CA LEU A 108 -29.90 -11.65 -9.49
C LEU A 108 -29.80 -13.18 -9.61
N HIS A 109 -29.36 -13.68 -10.76
CA HIS A 109 -29.33 -15.12 -11.06
C HIS A 109 -27.91 -15.70 -11.18
N HIS A 110 -26.88 -14.84 -11.24
CA HIS A 110 -25.54 -15.24 -11.63
C HIS A 110 -24.43 -14.66 -10.74
N THR A 111 -24.77 -14.04 -9.60
CA THR A 111 -23.75 -13.47 -8.71
C THR A 111 -23.60 -14.34 -7.45
N GLU A 112 -22.37 -14.79 -7.22
CA GLU A 112 -21.94 -15.43 -5.98
C GLU A 112 -20.93 -14.54 -5.23
N GLY A 113 -20.78 -14.75 -3.92
CA GLY A 113 -19.89 -13.91 -3.09
C GLY A 113 -18.43 -13.88 -3.55
N GLY A 114 -17.94 -15.00 -4.13
CA GLY A 114 -16.60 -15.10 -4.70
C GLY A 114 -16.37 -14.24 -5.95
N ASP A 115 -17.42 -13.89 -6.67
CA ASP A 115 -17.36 -13.07 -7.90
C ASP A 115 -16.95 -11.65 -7.57
N PHE A 116 -17.51 -11.09 -6.50
CA PHE A 116 -17.13 -9.75 -6.01
C PHE A 116 -15.68 -9.70 -5.51
N ARG A 117 -15.13 -10.80 -4.98
CA ARG A 117 -13.70 -10.87 -4.65
C ARG A 117 -12.85 -10.68 -5.90
N GLN A 118 -13.16 -11.41 -6.96
CA GLN A 118 -12.42 -11.31 -8.22
C GLN A 118 -12.58 -9.93 -8.87
N ALA A 119 -13.81 -9.41 -8.94
CA ALA A 119 -14.09 -8.08 -9.47
C ALA A 119 -13.36 -6.99 -8.67
N THR A 120 -13.35 -7.06 -7.34
CA THR A 120 -12.65 -6.11 -6.46
C THR A 120 -11.15 -6.10 -6.75
N TYR A 121 -10.50 -7.26 -6.85
CA TYR A 121 -9.07 -7.33 -7.13
C TYR A 121 -8.72 -6.84 -8.53
N ARG A 122 -9.57 -7.10 -9.50
CA ARG A 122 -9.42 -6.57 -10.88
C ARG A 122 -9.58 -5.06 -10.90
N ALA A 123 -10.54 -4.49 -10.16
CA ALA A 123 -10.72 -3.05 -10.05
C ALA A 123 -9.49 -2.35 -9.47
N VAL A 124 -8.92 -2.87 -8.38
CA VAL A 124 -7.67 -2.32 -7.81
C VAL A 124 -6.55 -2.38 -8.84
N ARG A 125 -6.32 -3.54 -9.45
CA ARG A 125 -5.22 -3.69 -10.41
C ARG A 125 -5.41 -2.82 -11.65
N GLN A 126 -6.61 -2.76 -12.21
CA GLN A 126 -6.90 -1.95 -13.38
C GLN A 126 -6.73 -0.46 -13.08
N GLY A 127 -7.22 0.02 -11.94
CA GLY A 127 -7.01 1.40 -11.49
C GLY A 127 -5.52 1.73 -11.36
N LEU A 128 -4.71 0.86 -10.71
CA LEU A 128 -3.27 1.05 -10.60
C LEU A 128 -2.57 1.04 -11.97
N MET A 129 -3.01 0.23 -12.92
CA MET A 129 -2.44 0.21 -14.28
C MET A 129 -2.74 1.49 -15.07
N CYS A 130 -3.86 2.14 -14.80
CA CYS A 130 -4.24 3.41 -15.43
C CYS A 130 -3.69 4.65 -14.70
N ALA A 131 -3.23 4.48 -13.45
CA ALA A 131 -2.74 5.57 -12.61
C ALA A 131 -1.31 6.00 -12.97
N GLN A 132 -0.99 7.24 -12.60
CA GLN A 132 0.40 7.70 -12.53
C GLN A 132 1.00 7.24 -11.19
N ASN A 133 1.71 6.11 -11.22
CA ASN A 133 2.28 5.50 -10.02
C ASN A 133 3.67 6.08 -9.71
N ILE A 134 4.01 6.14 -8.42
CA ILE A 134 5.33 6.49 -7.91
C ILE A 134 5.83 5.45 -6.91
N LEU A 135 7.15 5.27 -6.90
CA LEU A 135 7.84 4.43 -5.96
C LEU A 135 8.26 5.26 -4.73
N LEU A 136 8.03 4.74 -3.55
CA LEU A 136 8.39 5.36 -2.28
C LEU A 136 9.48 4.56 -1.60
N GLU A 137 10.50 5.27 -1.10
CA GLU A 137 11.55 4.73 -0.24
C GLU A 137 11.21 4.98 1.24
N PRO A 138 11.64 4.09 2.15
CA PRO A 138 11.43 4.31 3.58
C PRO A 138 12.35 5.41 4.10
N PHE A 139 11.79 6.35 4.85
CA PHE A 139 12.54 7.32 5.65
C PHE A 139 12.40 6.98 7.13
N TYR A 140 13.52 6.97 7.85
CA TYR A 140 13.56 6.67 9.27
C TYR A 140 13.98 7.88 10.08
N SER A 141 13.27 8.12 11.18
CA SER A 141 13.74 9.01 12.24
C SER A 141 14.75 8.28 13.11
N PHE A 142 15.89 8.87 13.40
CA PHE A 142 16.91 8.27 14.26
C PHE A 142 17.51 9.31 15.22
N ARG A 143 18.09 8.82 16.31
CA ARG A 143 18.89 9.60 17.25
C ARG A 143 20.31 9.03 17.25
N LEU A 144 21.30 9.89 16.99
CA LEU A 144 22.70 9.52 16.96
C LEU A 144 23.44 10.21 18.10
N GLU A 145 24.04 9.42 18.99
CA GLU A 145 24.90 9.88 20.07
C GLU A 145 26.34 9.50 19.74
N LEU A 146 27.25 10.48 19.70
CA LEU A 146 28.63 10.26 19.30
C LEU A 146 29.58 11.28 20.01
N PRO A 147 30.88 10.94 20.13
CA PRO A 147 31.89 11.86 20.56
C PRO A 147 32.01 13.09 19.67
N ARG A 148 32.33 14.24 20.26
CA ARG A 148 32.39 15.54 19.56
C ARG A 148 33.33 15.54 18.35
N GLU A 149 34.43 14.81 18.46
CA GLU A 149 35.42 14.63 17.39
C GLU A 149 34.89 13.97 16.13
N ASN A 150 33.84 13.14 16.25
CA ASN A 150 33.22 12.42 15.15
C ASN A 150 32.04 13.18 14.49
N LEU A 151 31.65 14.34 15.04
CA LEU A 151 30.47 15.09 14.59
C LEU A 151 30.55 15.49 13.12
N GLY A 152 31.70 16.00 12.67
CA GLY A 152 31.88 16.42 11.27
C GLY A 152 31.74 15.27 10.29
N ARG A 153 32.26 14.10 10.62
CA ARG A 153 32.13 12.89 9.79
C ARG A 153 30.68 12.43 9.73
N ALA A 154 30.00 12.35 10.88
CA ALA A 154 28.60 11.93 10.93
C ALA A 154 27.69 12.85 10.11
N ILE A 155 27.89 14.17 10.19
CA ILE A 155 27.15 15.15 9.37
C ILE A 155 27.33 14.89 7.86
N ASN A 156 28.57 14.65 7.45
CA ASN A 156 28.87 14.37 6.03
C ASN A 156 28.24 13.05 5.58
N ASP A 157 28.32 12.00 6.41
CA ASP A 157 27.73 10.70 6.11
C ASP A 157 26.20 10.79 6.00
N ILE A 158 25.52 11.51 6.90
CA ILE A 158 24.07 11.74 6.85
C ILE A 158 23.67 12.48 5.57
N ARG A 159 24.43 13.54 5.20
CA ARG A 159 24.16 14.28 3.96
C ARG A 159 24.39 13.44 2.71
N SER A 160 25.41 12.62 2.68
CA SER A 160 25.70 11.73 1.54
C SER A 160 24.62 10.66 1.36
N MET A 161 23.94 10.28 2.44
CA MET A 161 22.77 9.38 2.42
C MET A 161 21.45 10.10 2.09
N GLY A 162 21.47 11.40 1.77
CA GLY A 162 20.25 12.20 1.51
C GLY A 162 19.43 12.53 2.76
N GLY A 163 19.99 12.31 3.95
CA GLY A 163 19.33 12.58 5.22
C GLY A 163 19.41 14.05 5.66
N SER A 164 18.47 14.44 6.51
CA SER A 164 18.48 15.73 7.22
C SER A 164 18.71 15.50 8.72
N PHE A 165 19.28 16.48 9.39
CA PHE A 165 19.52 16.41 10.84
C PHE A 165 19.26 17.76 11.52
N SER A 166 18.87 17.71 12.76
CA SER A 166 18.89 18.85 13.69
C SER A 166 19.89 18.54 14.81
N ALA A 167 20.85 19.43 15.06
CA ALA A 167 21.76 19.28 16.16
C ALA A 167 21.12 19.82 17.44
N SER A 168 20.92 18.95 18.44
CA SER A 168 20.69 19.37 19.83
C SER A 168 21.99 19.18 20.58
N CYS A 169 22.67 20.28 20.92
CA CYS A 169 23.81 20.24 21.84
C CYS A 169 23.27 20.21 23.29
N PHE A 170 23.61 19.17 24.01
CA PHE A 170 23.49 19.12 25.48
C PHE A 170 24.87 19.32 26.08
#